data_b5cbe095792823ac32ee57c89d405093
#
_entry.id   b5cbe095792823ac32ee57c89d405093
#
_cell.length_a   1.000
_cell.length_b   1.000
_cell.length_c   1.000
_cell.angle_alpha   90.00
_cell.angle_beta   90.00
_cell.angle_gamma   90.00
#
_symmetry.space_group_name_H-M   'P 1'
#
loop_
_entity.id
_entity.type
_entity.pdbx_description
1 polymer ?
#
loop_
_entity_poly.entity_id
_entity_poly.type
_entity_poly.pdbx_seq_one_letter_code
_entity_poly.pdbx_strand_id
1 'polypeptide(L)'
;MRRHEAIARLKHAEPAIRALGAASLYLFGSHARDEARPDSDVDVFIDKEPSRHFGFHEFMGIYLTLREALGVEVGYTTREGLVKFYRPDIEREAIRVF
;
A
#
# COMPACT_ATOMS: atom_id res chain seq x y z
N MET A 1 -0.40 15.43 2.91
CA MET A 1 0.40 14.51 3.76
C MET A 1 1.79 14.38 3.17
N ARG A 2 2.81 14.50 3.98
CA ARG A 2 4.20 14.32 3.55
C ARG A 2 4.52 12.82 3.48
N ARG A 3 5.55 12.47 2.72
CA ARG A 3 6.00 11.08 2.57
C ARG A 3 6.26 10.41 3.91
N HIS A 4 7.00 11.10 4.81
CA HIS A 4 7.32 10.52 6.11
C HIS A 4 6.08 10.27 6.97
N GLU A 5 5.06 11.11 6.85
CA GLU A 5 3.79 10.91 7.58
C GLU A 5 3.05 9.68 7.05
N ALA A 6 2.98 9.53 5.73
CA ALA A 6 2.35 8.37 5.12
C ALA A 6 3.06 7.08 5.56
N ILE A 7 4.38 7.05 5.50
CA ILE A 7 5.18 5.90 5.93
C ILE A 7 4.94 5.57 7.40
N ALA A 8 4.94 6.58 8.28
CA ALA A 8 4.73 6.36 9.70
C ALA A 8 3.34 5.76 9.99
N ARG A 9 2.31 6.27 9.35
CA ARG A 9 0.93 5.75 9.51
C ARG A 9 0.81 4.33 8.99
N LEU A 10 1.43 4.03 7.85
CA LEU A 10 1.42 2.70 7.27
C LEU A 10 2.17 1.70 8.16
N LYS A 11 3.32 2.09 8.71
CA LYS A 11 4.07 1.23 9.64
C LYS A 11 3.28 0.93 10.90
N HIS A 12 2.52 1.90 11.39
CA HIS A 12 1.68 1.68 12.57
C HIS A 12 0.61 0.62 12.31
N ALA A 13 0.14 0.50 11.07
CA ALA A 13 -0.86 -0.48 10.67
C ALA A 13 -0.27 -1.86 10.31
N GLU A 14 1.05 -2.00 10.34
CA GLU A 14 1.73 -3.24 9.91
C GLU A 14 1.17 -4.51 10.55
N PRO A 15 0.98 -4.59 11.90
CA PRO A 15 0.49 -5.84 12.50
C PRO A 15 -0.87 -6.26 11.94
N ALA A 16 -1.80 -5.32 11.78
CA ALA A 16 -3.13 -5.61 11.26
C ALA A 16 -3.09 -6.06 9.79
N ILE A 17 -2.25 -5.40 8.99
CA ILE A 17 -2.13 -5.71 7.57
C ILE A 17 -1.48 -7.08 7.37
N ARG A 18 -0.43 -7.39 8.14
CA ARG A 18 0.20 -8.71 8.09
C ARG A 18 -0.77 -9.81 8.54
N ALA A 19 -1.57 -9.54 9.56
CA ALA A 19 -2.56 -10.50 10.06
C ALA A 19 -3.58 -10.87 8.98
N LEU A 20 -3.83 -9.97 8.03
CA LEU A 20 -4.75 -10.22 6.92
C LEU A 20 -4.07 -10.88 5.70
N GLY A 21 -2.75 -11.13 5.75
CA GLY A 21 -2.08 -11.92 4.73
C GLY A 21 -1.11 -11.20 3.83
N ALA A 22 -0.75 -9.95 4.13
CA ALA A 22 0.31 -9.26 3.41
C ALA A 22 1.67 -9.63 3.97
N ALA A 23 2.61 -9.98 3.10
CA ALA A 23 4.00 -10.22 3.48
C ALA A 23 4.80 -8.93 3.50
N SER A 24 4.46 -7.99 2.63
CA SER A 24 5.15 -6.71 2.51
C SER A 24 4.22 -5.64 1.94
N LEU A 25 4.57 -4.38 2.17
CA LEU A 25 3.80 -3.22 1.70
C LEU A 25 4.75 -2.19 1.12
N TYR A 26 4.39 -1.65 -0.04
CA TYR A 26 5.18 -0.64 -0.75
C TYR A 26 4.33 0.59 -1.02
N LEU A 27 4.96 1.76 -0.84
CA LEU A 27 4.38 3.07 -1.19
C LEU A 27 4.92 3.48 -2.55
N PHE A 28 4.03 3.94 -3.44
CA PHE A 28 4.45 4.49 -4.74
C PHE A 28 3.61 5.72 -5.09
N GLY A 29 3.81 6.26 -6.28
CA GLY A 29 3.07 7.43 -6.72
C GLY A 29 3.53 8.73 -6.09
N SER A 30 2.64 9.72 -6.04
CA SER A 30 2.99 11.08 -5.62
C SER A 30 3.53 11.16 -4.19
N HIS A 31 3.00 10.35 -3.27
CA HIS A 31 3.49 10.34 -1.89
C HIS A 31 4.91 9.76 -1.79
N ALA A 32 5.23 8.76 -2.61
CA ALA A 32 6.59 8.21 -2.63
C ALA A 32 7.60 9.22 -3.14
N ARG A 33 7.19 10.06 -4.10
CA ARG A 33 8.03 11.13 -4.64
C ARG A 33 8.02 12.40 -3.78
N ASP A 34 7.22 12.42 -2.73
CA ASP A 34 6.99 13.58 -1.85
C ASP A 34 6.45 14.79 -2.63
N GLU A 35 5.59 14.50 -3.62
CA GLU A 35 4.98 15.50 -4.50
C GLU A 35 3.45 15.54 -4.33
N ALA A 36 2.95 14.93 -3.27
CA ALA A 36 1.51 14.82 -3.06
C ALA A 36 0.88 16.16 -2.67
N ARG A 37 -0.32 16.40 -3.20
CA ARG A 37 -1.18 17.50 -2.79
C ARG A 37 -2.04 17.03 -1.60
N PRO A 38 -2.66 17.96 -0.85
CA PRO A 38 -3.50 17.58 0.30
C PRO A 38 -4.62 16.59 -0.05
N ASP A 39 -5.12 16.63 -1.29
CA ASP A 39 -6.23 15.79 -1.75
C ASP A 39 -5.75 14.56 -2.56
N SER A 40 -4.44 14.33 -2.65
CA SER A 40 -3.91 13.19 -3.41
C SER A 40 -4.20 11.88 -2.70
N ASP A 41 -4.55 10.85 -3.50
CA ASP A 41 -4.66 9.48 -3.00
C ASP A 41 -3.29 8.96 -2.60
N VAL A 42 -3.26 8.08 -1.62
CA VAL A 42 -2.04 7.35 -1.25
C VAL A 42 -2.02 6.04 -2.02
N ASP A 43 -1.00 5.83 -2.84
CA ASP A 43 -0.89 4.65 -3.69
C ASP A 43 0.04 3.61 -3.05
N VAL A 44 -0.47 2.40 -2.84
CA VAL A 44 0.29 1.30 -2.25
C VAL A 44 0.03 -0.01 -2.98
N PHE A 45 1.00 -0.91 -2.95
CA PHE A 45 0.77 -2.30 -3.32
C PHE A 45 1.37 -3.24 -2.29
N ILE A 46 0.83 -4.44 -2.23
CA ILE A 46 1.30 -5.47 -1.29
C ILE A 46 1.82 -6.68 -2.05
N ASP A 47 2.69 -7.44 -1.39
CA ASP A 47 2.97 -8.82 -1.75
C ASP A 47 2.19 -9.70 -0.79
N LYS A 48 1.49 -10.70 -1.33
CA LYS A 48 0.71 -11.64 -0.53
C LYS A 48 1.64 -12.65 0.13
N GLU A 49 1.29 -13.09 1.35
CA GLU A 49 1.99 -14.17 2.01
C GLU A 49 1.70 -15.48 1.25
N PRO A 50 2.71 -16.14 0.64
CA PRO A 50 2.45 -17.28 -0.25
C PRO A 50 1.92 -18.52 0.47
N SER A 51 2.15 -18.64 1.76
CA SER A 51 1.80 -19.85 2.52
C SER A 51 0.36 -19.87 3.04
N ARG A 52 -0.44 -18.81 2.75
CA ARG A 52 -1.80 -18.76 3.28
C ARG A 52 -2.79 -18.29 2.23
N HIS A 53 -4.06 -18.62 2.47
CA HIS A 53 -5.15 -18.18 1.62
C HIS A 53 -5.27 -16.66 1.62
N PHE A 54 -5.48 -16.08 0.43
CA PHE A 54 -5.70 -14.66 0.27
C PHE A 54 -6.85 -14.46 -0.73
N GLY A 55 -8.03 -14.18 -0.21
CA GLY A 55 -9.22 -13.97 -1.02
C GLY A 55 -9.74 -12.55 -0.88
N PHE A 56 -10.99 -12.37 -1.33
CA PHE A 56 -11.65 -11.06 -1.32
C PHE A 56 -11.76 -10.48 0.10
N HIS A 57 -12.05 -11.32 1.09
CA HIS A 57 -12.17 -10.88 2.48
C HIS A 57 -10.87 -10.24 2.98
N GLU A 58 -9.74 -10.91 2.76
CA GLU A 58 -8.43 -10.41 3.17
C GLU A 58 -8.07 -9.15 2.40
N PHE A 59 -8.32 -9.15 1.09
CA PHE A 59 -8.05 -8.00 0.24
C PHE A 59 -8.80 -6.76 0.72
N MET A 60 -10.10 -6.88 0.95
CA MET A 60 -10.92 -5.75 1.39
C MET A 60 -10.62 -5.35 2.84
N GLY A 61 -10.29 -6.30 3.69
CA GLY A 61 -9.88 -6.01 5.06
C GLY A 61 -8.65 -5.13 5.11
N ILE A 62 -7.67 -5.41 4.26
CA ILE A 62 -6.47 -4.57 4.13
C ILE A 62 -6.83 -3.18 3.62
N TYR A 63 -7.70 -3.08 2.62
CA TYR A 63 -8.14 -1.78 2.10
C TYR A 63 -8.76 -0.92 3.20
N LEU A 64 -9.68 -1.48 3.98
CA LEU A 64 -10.34 -0.74 5.05
C LEU A 64 -9.35 -0.33 6.15
N THR A 65 -8.40 -1.20 6.47
CA THR A 65 -7.34 -0.91 7.43
C THR A 65 -6.47 0.26 6.95
N LEU A 66 -6.12 0.26 5.67
CA LEU A 66 -5.33 1.34 5.06
C LEU A 66 -6.08 2.67 5.11
N ARG A 67 -7.36 2.65 4.74
CA ARG A 67 -8.20 3.85 4.77
C ARG A 67 -8.28 4.44 6.18
N GLU A 68 -8.47 3.59 7.16
CA GLU A 68 -8.53 4.03 8.57
C GLU A 68 -7.19 4.60 9.03
N ALA A 69 -6.09 3.95 8.70
CA ALA A 69 -4.76 4.38 9.11
C ALA A 69 -4.37 5.72 8.47
N LEU A 70 -4.72 5.92 7.22
CA LEU A 70 -4.29 7.10 6.46
C LEU A 70 -5.28 8.26 6.52
N GLY A 71 -6.56 7.98 6.67
CA GLY A 71 -7.59 9.01 6.71
C GLY A 71 -7.86 9.68 5.36
N VAL A 72 -7.35 9.11 4.27
CA VAL A 72 -7.55 9.62 2.90
C VAL A 72 -7.84 8.44 1.98
N GLU A 73 -8.24 8.73 0.74
CA GLU A 73 -8.48 7.68 -0.24
C GLU A 73 -7.18 6.97 -0.61
N VAL A 74 -7.27 5.68 -0.86
CA VAL A 74 -6.12 4.81 -1.10
C VAL A 74 -6.25 4.12 -2.46
N GLY A 75 -5.21 4.26 -3.29
CA GLY A 75 -5.06 3.44 -4.48
C GLY A 75 -4.31 2.18 -4.09
N TYR A 76 -5.01 1.05 -4.03
CA TYR A 76 -4.48 -0.17 -3.44
C TYR A 76 -4.65 -1.36 -4.37
N THR A 77 -3.60 -2.14 -4.50
CA THR A 77 -3.63 -3.40 -5.26
C THR A 77 -2.53 -4.34 -4.75
N THR A 78 -2.51 -5.56 -5.29
CA THR A 78 -1.36 -6.45 -5.12
C THR A 78 -0.33 -6.13 -6.21
N ARG A 79 0.91 -6.63 -6.05
CA ARG A 79 1.94 -6.46 -7.09
C ARG A 79 1.48 -7.02 -8.43
N GLU A 80 0.83 -8.17 -8.42
CA GLU A 80 0.31 -8.81 -9.64
C GLU A 80 -0.83 -8.01 -10.27
N GLY A 81 -1.53 -7.20 -9.48
CA GLY A 81 -2.61 -6.34 -9.97
C GLY A 81 -2.15 -5.02 -10.58
N LEU A 82 -0.86 -4.69 -10.51
CA LEU A 82 -0.33 -3.49 -11.15
C LEU A 82 -0.45 -3.62 -12.67
N VAL A 83 -0.82 -2.51 -13.34
CA VAL A 83 -0.91 -2.48 -14.80
C VAL A 83 0.45 -2.82 -15.39
N LYS A 84 0.51 -3.86 -16.22
CA LYS A 84 1.76 -4.43 -16.75
C LYS A 84 2.68 -3.39 -17.36
N PHE A 85 2.12 -2.47 -18.11
CA PHE A 85 2.90 -1.45 -18.81
C PHE A 85 3.67 -0.54 -17.84
N TYR A 86 3.05 -0.21 -16.70
CA TYR A 86 3.63 0.71 -15.71
C TYR A 86 4.36 -0.01 -14.59
N ARG A 87 4.20 -1.32 -14.48
CA ARG A 87 4.74 -2.10 -13.35
C ARG A 87 6.25 -1.92 -13.15
N PRO A 88 7.11 -1.98 -14.19
CA PRO A 88 8.55 -1.78 -13.99
C PRO A 88 8.90 -0.41 -13.39
N ASP A 89 8.20 0.64 -13.84
CA ASP A 89 8.43 1.99 -13.33
C ASP A 89 7.94 2.14 -11.90
N ILE A 90 6.77 1.58 -11.60
CA ILE A 90 6.21 1.60 -10.25
C ILE A 90 7.14 0.86 -9.28
N GLU A 91 7.62 -0.32 -9.66
CA GLU A 91 8.52 -1.10 -8.81
C GLU A 91 9.84 -0.38 -8.57
N ARG A 92 10.32 0.38 -9.56
CA ARG A 92 11.56 1.14 -9.45
C ARG A 92 11.45 2.31 -8.48
N GLU A 93 10.31 3.02 -8.48
CA GLU A 93 10.11 4.16 -7.57
C GLU A 93 9.59 3.77 -6.19
N ALA A 94 9.06 2.56 -6.05
CA ALA A 94 8.40 2.14 -4.82
C ALA A 94 9.34 2.13 -3.61
N ILE A 95 8.79 2.55 -2.48
CA ILE A 95 9.49 2.53 -1.19
C ILE A 95 8.87 1.42 -0.36
N ARG A 96 9.70 0.49 0.09
CA ARG A 96 9.23 -0.57 0.98
C ARG A 96 8.95 0.03 2.35
N VAL A 97 7.71 -0.12 2.81
CA VAL A 97 7.31 0.34 4.15
C VAL A 97 7.62 -0.75 5.18
N PHE A 98 7.27 -1.97 4.82
CA PHE A 98 7.61 -3.12 5.66
C PHE A 98 7.65 -4.41 4.85
#